data_3e455e8098d9636d38fa753585050a1a
#
_entry.id   3e455e8098d9636d38fa753585050a1a
#
_cell.length_a   1.000
_cell.length_b   1.000
_cell.length_c   1.000
_cell.angle_alpha   90.00
_cell.angle_beta   90.00
_cell.angle_gamma   90.00
#
_symmetry.space_group_name_H-M   'P 1'
#
loop_
_entity.id
_entity.type
_entity.pdbx_description
1 polymer ?
#
loop_
_entity_poly.entity_id
_entity_poly.type
_entity_poly.pdbx_seq_one_letter_code
_entity_poly.pdbx_strand_id
1 'polypeptide(L)'
;MVHNGIEYGLMQAYGEGFDILRNKDAADLPEAERFTLNLPDIAEVWRRGSVISSWLLDLGAAALAKDPELATYSGFVQDSGEGRWTVEAAIEEAVPADVITAALYARFRSRREHTFAEKMLSAMRFGFGGHIEGQEPIDPEPKTAAQPGHPIAQNAAA
;
A
#
# COMPACT_ATOMS: atom_id res chain seq x y z
N MET A 1 -11.88 -20.96 -4.00
CA MET A 1 -10.98 -20.38 -2.99
C MET A 1 -9.72 -19.82 -3.62
N VAL A 2 -8.76 -20.61 -4.09
CA VAL A 2 -7.47 -20.11 -4.64
C VAL A 2 -7.64 -19.14 -5.82
N HIS A 3 -8.56 -19.42 -6.75
CA HIS A 3 -8.91 -18.49 -7.81
C HIS A 3 -9.23 -17.08 -7.28
N ASN A 4 -10.06 -16.97 -6.25
CA ASN A 4 -10.43 -15.70 -5.65
C ASN A 4 -9.26 -15.05 -4.89
N GLY A 5 -8.36 -15.85 -4.31
CA GLY A 5 -7.10 -15.32 -3.76
C GLY A 5 -6.25 -14.64 -4.83
N ILE A 6 -6.15 -15.25 -6.02
CA ILE A 6 -5.47 -14.66 -7.18
C ILE A 6 -6.17 -13.36 -7.61
N GLU A 7 -7.51 -13.33 -7.65
CA GLU A 7 -8.26 -12.11 -7.95
C GLU A 7 -7.91 -10.97 -6.97
N TYR A 8 -7.77 -11.26 -5.68
CA TYR A 8 -7.38 -10.24 -4.68
C TYR A 8 -6.02 -9.62 -5.03
N GLY A 9 -5.03 -10.45 -5.38
CA GLY A 9 -3.71 -9.97 -5.77
C GLY A 9 -3.75 -9.11 -7.04
N LEU A 10 -4.47 -9.55 -8.07
CA LEU A 10 -4.63 -8.80 -9.32
C LEU A 10 -5.34 -7.47 -9.10
N MET A 11 -6.45 -7.46 -8.36
CA MET A 11 -7.18 -6.23 -8.06
C MET A 11 -6.34 -5.24 -7.28
N GLN A 12 -5.56 -5.72 -6.31
CA GLN A 12 -4.66 -4.88 -5.53
C GLN A 12 -3.57 -4.27 -6.40
N ALA A 13 -2.94 -5.06 -7.28
CA ALA A 13 -1.91 -4.57 -8.19
C ALA A 13 -2.45 -3.50 -9.16
N TYR A 14 -3.65 -3.70 -9.71
CA TYR A 14 -4.28 -2.67 -10.54
C TYR A 14 -4.58 -1.41 -9.73
N GLY A 15 -5.16 -1.54 -8.53
CA GLY A 15 -5.47 -0.41 -7.68
C GLY A 15 -4.23 0.43 -7.37
N GLU A 16 -3.15 -0.19 -6.93
CA GLU A 16 -1.87 0.48 -6.65
C GLU A 16 -1.28 1.13 -7.90
N GLY A 17 -1.32 0.44 -9.05
CA GLY A 17 -0.81 0.98 -10.31
C GLY A 17 -1.56 2.23 -10.76
N PHE A 18 -2.89 2.21 -10.71
CA PHE A 18 -3.69 3.39 -11.06
C PHE A 18 -3.55 4.52 -10.03
N ASP A 19 -3.37 4.20 -8.74
CA ASP A 19 -3.12 5.21 -7.72
C ASP A 19 -1.77 5.91 -7.92
N ILE A 20 -0.71 5.18 -8.28
CA ILE A 20 0.59 5.75 -8.66
C ILE A 20 0.43 6.73 -9.84
N LEU A 21 -0.30 6.32 -10.88
CA LEU A 21 -0.53 7.17 -12.06
C LEU A 21 -1.32 8.44 -11.69
N ARG A 22 -2.35 8.31 -10.86
CA ARG A 22 -3.16 9.44 -10.39
C ARG A 22 -2.32 10.43 -9.59
N ASN A 23 -1.50 9.94 -8.68
CA ASN A 23 -0.66 10.77 -7.81
C ASN A 23 0.52 11.42 -8.55
N LYS A 24 0.69 11.17 -9.86
CA LYS A 24 1.71 11.88 -10.66
C LYS A 24 1.42 13.37 -10.85
N ASP A 25 0.23 13.83 -10.51
CA ASP A 25 -0.15 15.25 -10.47
C ASP A 25 -0.24 15.82 -9.03
N ALA A 26 0.27 15.12 -8.03
CA ALA A 26 0.21 15.54 -6.64
C ALA A 26 0.96 16.87 -6.42
N ALA A 27 0.38 17.76 -5.61
CA ALA A 27 0.87 19.13 -5.42
C ALA A 27 2.22 19.22 -4.69
N ASP A 28 2.60 18.18 -3.96
CA ASP A 28 3.88 18.04 -3.25
C ASP A 28 5.04 17.59 -4.15
N LEU A 29 4.75 17.19 -5.40
CA LEU A 29 5.78 16.92 -6.39
C LEU A 29 6.29 18.21 -7.05
N PRO A 30 7.58 18.25 -7.46
CA PRO A 30 8.11 19.35 -8.26
C PRO A 30 7.27 19.58 -9.53
N GLU A 31 6.95 20.82 -9.85
CA GLU A 31 6.08 21.18 -10.99
C GLU A 31 6.56 20.55 -12.31
N ALA A 32 7.88 20.50 -12.54
CA ALA A 32 8.47 19.91 -13.75
C ALA A 32 8.28 18.37 -13.83
N GLU A 33 7.91 17.72 -12.74
CA GLU A 33 7.70 16.27 -12.66
C GLU A 33 6.23 15.88 -12.61
N ARG A 34 5.31 16.85 -12.56
CA ARG A 34 3.87 16.61 -12.49
C ARG A 34 3.28 16.42 -13.87
N PHE A 35 2.40 15.44 -13.99
CA PHE A 35 1.66 15.16 -15.22
C PHE A 35 0.24 14.79 -14.88
N THR A 36 -0.72 15.50 -15.45
CA THR A 36 -2.13 15.10 -15.42
C THR A 36 -2.35 13.98 -16.42
N LEU A 37 -2.65 12.78 -15.94
CA LEU A 37 -2.85 11.59 -16.76
C LEU A 37 -4.34 11.25 -16.88
N ASN A 38 -4.80 10.95 -18.10
CA ASN A 38 -6.16 10.49 -18.35
C ASN A 38 -6.25 8.97 -18.03
N LEU A 39 -6.64 8.63 -16.80
CA LEU A 39 -6.74 7.24 -16.35
C LEU A 39 -7.73 6.39 -17.15
N PRO A 40 -8.93 6.90 -17.54
CA PRO A 40 -9.84 6.20 -18.44
C PRO A 40 -9.19 5.78 -19.77
N ASP A 41 -8.45 6.66 -20.42
CA ASP A 41 -7.78 6.37 -21.70
C ASP A 41 -6.65 5.35 -21.52
N ILE A 42 -5.88 5.45 -20.43
CA ILE A 42 -4.83 4.49 -20.09
C ILE A 42 -5.43 3.10 -19.87
N ALA A 43 -6.50 3.00 -19.10
CA ALA A 43 -7.21 1.76 -18.84
C ALA A 43 -7.77 1.15 -20.13
N GLU A 44 -8.34 1.98 -21.01
CA GLU A 44 -8.86 1.54 -22.33
C GLU A 44 -7.76 0.97 -23.21
N VAL A 45 -6.58 1.61 -23.27
CA VAL A 45 -5.43 1.09 -24.05
C VAL A 45 -4.95 -0.22 -23.45
N TRP A 46 -4.77 -0.30 -22.15
CA TRP A 46 -4.21 -1.48 -21.50
C TRP A 46 -5.11 -2.72 -21.59
N ARG A 47 -6.43 -2.52 -21.48
CA ARG A 47 -7.36 -3.65 -21.58
C ARG A 47 -7.44 -4.25 -22.99
N ARG A 48 -7.09 -3.47 -24.04
CA ARG A 48 -7.20 -3.92 -25.44
C ARG A 48 -6.02 -4.75 -25.93
N GLY A 49 -4.82 -4.54 -25.42
CA GLY A 49 -3.66 -5.20 -26.02
C GLY A 49 -2.39 -5.17 -25.18
N SER A 50 -2.49 -5.16 -23.86
CA SER A 50 -1.33 -5.29 -23.00
C SER A 50 -1.22 -6.68 -22.34
N VAL A 51 -0.05 -6.99 -21.83
CA VAL A 51 0.21 -8.26 -21.09
C VAL A 51 -0.63 -8.36 -19.80
N ILE A 52 -1.11 -7.24 -19.28
CA ILE A 52 -1.97 -7.19 -18.09
C ILE A 52 -3.47 -7.15 -18.43
N SER A 53 -3.85 -7.36 -19.69
CA SER A 53 -5.26 -7.41 -20.05
C SER A 53 -5.99 -8.55 -19.33
N SER A 54 -7.18 -8.27 -18.83
CA SER A 54 -8.00 -9.25 -18.12
C SER A 54 -9.44 -8.75 -18.02
N TRP A 55 -10.37 -9.63 -17.68
CA TRP A 55 -11.75 -9.21 -17.38
C TRP A 55 -11.82 -8.25 -16.18
N LEU A 56 -10.96 -8.41 -15.17
CA LEU A 56 -10.88 -7.45 -14.06
C LEU A 56 -10.49 -6.05 -14.53
N LEU A 57 -9.52 -5.97 -15.45
CA LEU A 57 -9.13 -4.68 -16.04
C LEU A 57 -10.24 -4.09 -16.91
N ASP A 58 -11.01 -4.91 -17.63
CA ASP A 58 -12.20 -4.46 -18.38
C ASP A 58 -13.22 -3.80 -17.45
N LEU A 59 -13.48 -4.41 -16.28
CA LEU A 59 -14.39 -3.85 -15.27
C LEU A 59 -13.85 -2.55 -14.69
N GLY A 60 -12.55 -2.46 -14.41
CA GLY A 60 -11.89 -1.24 -13.95
C GLY A 60 -11.98 -0.12 -14.99
N ALA A 61 -11.69 -0.42 -16.25
CA ALA A 61 -11.81 0.54 -17.36
C ALA A 61 -13.24 1.05 -17.53
N ALA A 62 -14.23 0.18 -17.43
CA ALA A 62 -15.65 0.58 -17.50
C ALA A 62 -16.07 1.48 -16.32
N ALA A 63 -15.54 1.23 -15.12
CA ALA A 63 -15.76 2.07 -13.95
C ALA A 63 -15.15 3.46 -14.13
N LEU A 64 -13.89 3.54 -14.55
CA LEU A 64 -13.18 4.79 -14.82
C LEU A 64 -13.82 5.59 -15.95
N ALA A 65 -14.31 4.94 -17.01
CA ALA A 65 -15.02 5.62 -18.10
C ALA A 65 -16.32 6.28 -17.62
N LYS A 66 -16.98 5.70 -16.63
CA LYS A 66 -18.22 6.23 -16.04
C LYS A 66 -17.96 7.33 -15.00
N ASP A 67 -16.94 7.16 -14.19
CA ASP A 67 -16.57 8.04 -13.08
C ASP A 67 -15.03 8.06 -12.95
N PRO A 68 -14.34 8.98 -13.64
CA PRO A 68 -12.87 9.04 -13.65
C PRO A 68 -12.24 9.21 -12.25
N GLU A 69 -12.97 9.81 -11.33
CA GLU A 69 -12.52 10.05 -9.96
C GLU A 69 -12.95 8.95 -8.99
N LEU A 70 -13.77 7.98 -9.45
CA LEU A 70 -14.38 6.95 -8.61
C LEU A 70 -15.05 7.53 -7.34
N ALA A 71 -15.60 8.75 -7.45
CA ALA A 71 -16.12 9.53 -6.33
C ALA A 71 -17.32 8.87 -5.63
N THR A 72 -17.98 7.93 -6.32
CA THR A 72 -19.10 7.15 -5.76
C THR A 72 -18.66 6.04 -4.82
N TYR A 73 -17.36 5.74 -4.73
CA TYR A 73 -16.80 4.67 -3.89
C TYR A 73 -16.03 5.25 -2.71
N SER A 74 -16.26 4.69 -1.53
CA SER A 74 -15.61 5.14 -0.28
C SER A 74 -14.20 4.56 -0.06
N GLY A 75 -13.80 3.57 -0.85
CA GLY A 75 -12.57 2.83 -0.61
C GLY A 75 -12.67 1.75 0.49
N PHE A 76 -13.85 1.55 1.09
CA PHE A 76 -14.08 0.48 2.05
C PHE A 76 -14.26 -0.86 1.34
N VAL A 77 -13.25 -1.74 1.41
CA VAL A 77 -13.23 -3.01 0.67
C VAL A 77 -13.47 -4.19 1.61
N GLN A 78 -14.61 -4.86 1.42
CA GLN A 78 -14.91 -6.10 2.15
C GLN A 78 -14.17 -7.31 1.54
N ASP A 79 -14.04 -8.35 2.35
CA ASP A 79 -13.69 -9.69 1.90
C ASP A 79 -14.85 -10.65 2.18
N SER A 80 -15.05 -11.63 1.31
CA SER A 80 -16.10 -12.65 1.43
C SER A 80 -15.59 -13.97 2.01
N GLY A 81 -14.34 -14.01 2.47
CA GLY A 81 -13.71 -15.13 3.15
C GLY A 81 -12.71 -15.91 2.30
N GLU A 82 -12.88 -15.95 0.98
CA GLU A 82 -12.05 -16.79 0.09
C GLU A 82 -10.57 -16.42 0.13
N GLY A 83 -10.25 -15.13 0.26
CA GLY A 83 -8.88 -14.66 0.44
C GLY A 83 -8.26 -15.18 1.74
N ARG A 84 -9.04 -15.24 2.83
CA ARG A 84 -8.61 -15.81 4.12
C ARG A 84 -8.31 -17.29 3.99
N TRP A 85 -9.26 -18.05 3.44
CA TRP A 85 -9.11 -19.51 3.25
C TRP A 85 -7.93 -19.85 2.33
N THR A 86 -7.64 -19.00 1.34
CA THR A 86 -6.47 -19.18 0.48
C THR A 86 -5.16 -19.00 1.26
N VAL A 87 -5.09 -18.01 2.14
CA VAL A 87 -3.92 -17.78 3.00
C VAL A 87 -3.79 -18.89 4.05
N GLU A 88 -4.89 -19.34 4.64
CA GLU A 88 -4.92 -20.48 5.57
C GLU A 88 -4.38 -21.74 4.91
N ALA A 89 -4.84 -22.07 3.70
CA ALA A 89 -4.32 -23.20 2.94
C ALA A 89 -2.81 -23.07 2.64
N ALA A 90 -2.34 -21.87 2.29
CA ALA A 90 -0.92 -21.64 2.07
C ALA A 90 -0.09 -21.88 3.37
N ILE A 91 -0.63 -21.51 4.54
CA ILE A 91 0.00 -21.79 5.83
C ILE A 91 0.04 -23.29 6.11
N GLU A 92 -1.07 -24.00 5.92
CA GLU A 92 -1.18 -25.46 6.13
C GLU A 92 -0.21 -26.25 5.24
N GLU A 93 -0.03 -25.78 4.00
CA GLU A 93 0.84 -26.41 2.99
C GLU A 93 2.30 -25.89 3.06
N ALA A 94 2.61 -24.93 3.94
CA ALA A 94 3.91 -24.25 4.03
C ALA A 94 4.35 -23.62 2.68
N VAL A 95 3.40 -23.07 1.93
CA VAL A 95 3.64 -22.39 0.65
C VAL A 95 3.70 -20.88 0.87
N PRO A 96 4.73 -20.17 0.36
CA PRO A 96 4.78 -18.71 0.39
C PRO A 96 3.63 -18.11 -0.44
N ALA A 97 2.91 -17.15 0.14
CA ALA A 97 1.77 -16.47 -0.52
C ALA A 97 1.80 -14.96 -0.24
N ASP A 98 2.95 -14.33 -0.45
CA ASP A 98 3.21 -12.93 -0.07
C ASP A 98 2.22 -11.96 -0.71
N VAL A 99 2.02 -12.04 -2.01
CA VAL A 99 1.14 -11.13 -2.77
C VAL A 99 -0.32 -11.26 -2.32
N ILE A 100 -0.82 -12.50 -2.18
CA ILE A 100 -2.21 -12.76 -1.78
C ILE A 100 -2.43 -12.29 -0.34
N THR A 101 -1.47 -12.53 0.54
CA THR A 101 -1.52 -12.09 1.93
C THR A 101 -1.52 -10.56 2.03
N ALA A 102 -0.64 -9.88 1.29
CA ALA A 102 -0.61 -8.43 1.24
C ALA A 102 -1.93 -7.84 0.75
N ALA A 103 -2.50 -8.40 -0.32
CA ALA A 103 -3.79 -7.98 -0.87
C ALA A 103 -4.96 -8.16 0.13
N LEU A 104 -4.97 -9.26 0.88
CA LEU A 104 -5.94 -9.48 1.95
C LEU A 104 -5.80 -8.43 3.06
N TYR A 105 -4.59 -8.14 3.51
CA TYR A 105 -4.35 -7.15 4.55
C TYR A 105 -4.63 -5.72 4.10
N ALA A 106 -4.44 -5.40 2.81
CA ALA A 106 -4.88 -4.12 2.25
C ALA A 106 -6.40 -3.93 2.41
N ARG A 107 -7.21 -4.99 2.21
CA ARG A 107 -8.65 -4.95 2.50
C ARG A 107 -8.96 -4.73 3.97
N PHE A 108 -8.20 -5.35 4.89
CA PHE A 108 -8.37 -5.09 6.32
C PHE A 108 -8.05 -3.63 6.67
N ARG A 109 -6.98 -3.09 6.09
CA ARG A 109 -6.56 -1.70 6.28
C ARG A 109 -7.62 -0.73 5.76
N SER A 110 -8.23 -0.99 4.60
CA SER A 110 -9.27 -0.11 4.01
C SER A 110 -10.48 0.12 4.91
N ARG A 111 -10.68 -0.72 5.94
CA ARG A 111 -11.79 -0.65 6.89
C ARG A 111 -11.43 0.03 8.21
N ARG A 112 -10.20 0.52 8.33
CA ARG A 112 -9.66 1.16 9.53
C ARG A 112 -9.08 2.51 9.17
N GLU A 113 -9.46 3.53 9.91
CA GLU A 113 -8.65 4.73 10.03
C GLU A 113 -7.42 4.38 10.87
N HIS A 114 -6.63 5.32 11.31
CA HIS A 114 -5.38 5.06 12.02
C HIS A 114 -5.48 3.97 13.09
N THR A 115 -4.74 2.89 12.90
CA THR A 115 -4.73 1.75 13.82
C THR A 115 -3.88 2.04 15.06
N PHE A 116 -4.09 1.25 16.12
CA PHE A 116 -3.25 1.34 17.32
C PHE A 116 -1.76 1.07 17.01
N ALA A 117 -1.48 0.20 16.02
CA ALA A 117 -0.11 -0.06 15.57
C ALA A 117 0.55 1.20 15.00
N GLU A 118 -0.16 1.97 14.19
CA GLU A 118 0.34 3.23 13.62
C GLU A 118 0.56 4.28 14.72
N LYS A 119 -0.34 4.37 15.70
CA LYS A 119 -0.17 5.23 16.88
C LYS A 119 1.06 4.83 17.71
N MET A 120 1.31 3.52 17.87
CA MET A 120 2.50 3.03 18.56
C MET A 120 3.78 3.38 17.80
N LEU A 121 3.77 3.27 16.46
CA LEU A 121 4.91 3.70 15.64
C LEU A 121 5.20 5.20 15.81
N SER A 122 4.17 6.05 15.78
CA SER A 122 4.32 7.49 16.02
C SER A 122 4.88 7.76 17.41
N ALA A 123 4.37 7.09 18.44
CA ALA A 123 4.87 7.23 19.80
C ALA A 123 6.34 6.82 19.94
N MET A 124 6.74 5.71 19.30
CA MET A 124 8.14 5.27 19.29
C MET A 124 9.04 6.25 18.53
N ARG A 125 8.60 6.78 17.38
CA ARG A 125 9.35 7.79 16.63
C ARG A 125 9.53 9.07 17.45
N PHE A 126 8.50 9.49 18.14
CA PHE A 126 8.62 10.61 19.08
C PHE A 126 9.62 10.31 20.20
N GLY A 127 9.56 9.11 20.80
CA GLY A 127 10.40 8.73 21.94
C GLY A 127 11.89 8.67 21.66
N PHE A 128 12.30 8.23 20.45
CA PHE A 128 13.72 8.13 20.11
C PHE A 128 14.26 9.30 19.28
N GLY A 129 13.42 10.04 18.56
CA GLY A 129 13.85 11.07 17.62
C GLY A 129 13.13 12.42 17.77
N GLY A 130 12.17 12.56 18.68
CA GLY A 130 11.39 13.79 18.86
C GLY A 130 10.48 14.13 17.68
N HIS A 131 10.21 13.17 16.77
CA HIS A 131 9.37 13.40 15.59
C HIS A 131 7.90 13.62 15.98
N ILE A 132 7.38 14.82 15.70
CA ILE A 132 5.98 15.18 15.96
C ILE A 132 5.15 14.87 14.71
N GLU A 133 3.98 14.26 14.87
CA GLU A 133 3.05 13.98 13.77
C GLU A 133 2.64 15.27 13.04
N GLY A 134 2.63 15.22 11.71
CA GLY A 134 2.20 16.33 10.85
C GLY A 134 3.21 17.49 10.75
N GLN A 135 4.40 17.37 11.31
CA GLN A 135 5.51 18.31 11.06
C GLN A 135 6.48 17.69 10.06
N GLU A 136 6.92 18.50 9.08
CA GLU A 136 8.01 18.10 8.20
C GLU A 136 9.26 17.77 9.01
N PRO A 137 10.10 16.80 8.55
CA PRO A 137 11.37 16.54 9.21
C PRO A 137 12.17 17.84 9.23
N ILE A 138 12.55 18.28 10.41
CA ILE A 138 13.58 19.32 10.54
C ILE A 138 14.82 18.67 9.90
N ASP A 139 15.39 19.33 8.86
CA ASP A 139 16.63 18.88 8.25
C ASP A 139 17.62 18.50 9.36
N PRO A 140 18.14 17.29 9.39
CA PRO A 140 19.07 16.91 10.43
C PRO A 140 20.28 17.83 10.33
N GLU A 141 20.53 18.63 11.37
CA GLU A 141 21.80 19.36 11.47
C GLU A 141 22.93 18.38 11.17
N PRO A 142 23.97 18.81 10.45
CA PRO A 142 25.09 17.94 10.11
C PRO A 142 25.62 17.33 11.40
N LYS A 143 25.64 16.01 11.46
CA LYS A 143 26.10 15.24 12.62
C LYS A 143 27.53 15.64 12.96
N THR A 144 27.70 16.61 13.84
CA THR A 144 29.00 16.91 14.45
C THR A 144 29.23 15.92 15.57
N ALA A 145 30.25 15.11 15.38
CA ALA A 145 30.92 14.25 16.35
C ALA A 145 30.13 13.07 16.96
N ALA A 146 30.72 11.92 16.78
CA ALA A 146 30.36 10.65 17.37
C ALA A 146 30.03 10.74 18.86
N GLN A 147 28.84 10.33 19.26
CA GLN A 147 28.56 10.01 20.66
C GLN A 147 29.29 8.72 21.04
N PRO A 148 29.95 8.65 22.21
CA PRO A 148 30.62 7.43 22.67
C PRO A 148 29.58 6.34 22.93
N GLY A 149 29.86 5.13 22.41
CA GLY A 149 28.99 3.98 22.46
C GLY A 149 28.50 3.64 23.88
N HIS A 150 27.23 3.28 23.98
CA HIS A 150 26.68 2.64 25.16
C HIS A 150 27.44 1.33 25.45
N PRO A 151 27.94 1.12 26.66
CA PRO A 151 28.57 -0.15 27.00
C PRO A 151 27.53 -1.27 27.00
N ILE A 152 27.76 -2.29 26.19
CA ILE A 152 27.01 -3.55 26.24
C ILE A 152 27.29 -4.17 27.61
N ALA A 153 26.26 -4.34 28.43
CA ALA A 153 26.36 -5.08 29.67
C ALA A 153 26.72 -6.56 29.36
N GLN A 154 27.95 -6.96 29.66
CA GLN A 154 28.35 -8.33 29.65
C GLN A 154 27.74 -8.98 30.89
N ASN A 155 26.69 -9.76 30.75
CA ASN A 155 26.29 -10.72 31.78
C ASN A 155 27.24 -11.93 31.69
N ALA A 156 28.20 -11.97 32.65
CA ALA A 156 29.00 -13.11 32.90
C ALA A 156 28.16 -14.21 33.59
N ALA A 157 28.29 -15.41 33.10
CA ALA A 157 27.78 -16.63 33.70
C ALA A 157 28.43 -16.90 35.08
N ALA A 158 27.63 -17.38 36.02
CA ALA A 158 28.00 -18.27 37.08
C ALA A 158 26.81 -19.20 37.35
#